data_438c37362600a68a9a0b30fb0788cdc2
#
_entry.id   438c37362600a68a9a0b30fb0788cdc2
#
_cell.length_a   1.000
_cell.length_b   1.000
_cell.length_c   1.000
_cell.angle_alpha   90.00
_cell.angle_beta   90.00
_cell.angle_gamma   90.00
#
_symmetry.space_group_name_H-M   'P 1'
#
loop_
_entity.id
_entity.type
_entity.pdbx_description
1 polymer ?
#
loop_
_entity_poly.entity_id
_entity_poly.type
_entity_poly.pdbx_seq_one_letter_code
_entity_poly.pdbx_strand_id
1 'polypeptide(L)'
;LTLIMLGMFAMMSLLEYIRSMVVICISNQLDMRLNTRVYTAVYEANIKNGSSDAGQMLNDLTNLRQFLTGSALFTFFDVPWFPVYLSVIFLFNPWLGLFALLGALLLISLAVINEFVSKKPLAEASKLSIVSGNLASTNLRNAEVIEALGMLPNLRHRWFDLHQQFLSSQRIASERSGRVSAVTKFVRMSLQSLVLGLGGWLAIDGHITPGMMIAGSILMGRTLAPIEQVINVWKSYSAARLSYDRLVRLLETYPQRSTGMSLPRPEGVVSVEGVSATPPGSSEAVVLHNVSFGIQPGDVLGIIGPSASGKST
;
A
#
# COMPACT_ATOMS: atom_id res chain seq x y z
N LEU A 1 1.67 12.23 -43.94
CA LEU A 1 0.85 12.14 -42.71
C LEU A 1 1.20 10.90 -41.89
N THR A 2 1.15 9.68 -42.46
CA THR A 2 1.43 8.42 -41.75
C THR A 2 2.84 8.37 -41.17
N LEU A 3 3.86 8.84 -41.87
CA LEU A 3 5.25 8.90 -41.36
C LEU A 3 5.38 9.85 -40.16
N ILE A 4 4.71 11.00 -40.21
CA ILE A 4 4.69 11.95 -39.08
C ILE A 4 4.01 11.31 -37.87
N MET A 5 2.88 10.63 -38.07
CA MET A 5 2.17 9.92 -36.98
C MET A 5 3.04 8.80 -36.38
N LEU A 6 3.73 8.01 -37.22
CA LEU A 6 4.67 6.98 -36.74
C LEU A 6 5.82 7.58 -35.93
N GLY A 7 6.36 8.72 -36.37
CA GLY A 7 7.39 9.44 -35.63
C GLY A 7 6.89 9.95 -34.28
N MET A 8 5.66 10.48 -34.20
CA MET A 8 5.04 10.88 -32.95
C MET A 8 4.78 9.71 -32.00
N PHE A 9 4.32 8.56 -32.51
CA PHE A 9 4.13 7.36 -31.69
C PHE A 9 5.45 6.79 -31.18
N ALA A 10 6.52 6.80 -31.99
CA ALA A 10 7.86 6.39 -31.56
C ALA A 10 8.38 7.32 -30.44
N MET A 11 8.21 8.63 -30.60
CA MET A 11 8.58 9.60 -29.57
C MET A 11 7.77 9.42 -28.28
N MET A 12 6.46 9.17 -28.39
CA MET A 12 5.60 8.91 -27.24
C MET A 12 6.04 7.64 -26.49
N SER A 13 6.31 6.56 -27.22
CA SER A 13 6.82 5.30 -26.63
C SER A 13 8.18 5.48 -25.95
N LEU A 14 9.07 6.30 -26.52
CA LEU A 14 10.36 6.62 -25.91
C LEU A 14 10.17 7.41 -24.59
N LEU A 15 9.27 8.39 -24.58
CA LEU A 15 8.96 9.17 -23.37
C LEU A 15 8.34 8.29 -22.28
N GLU A 16 7.45 7.36 -22.63
CA GLU A 16 6.89 6.39 -21.69
C GLU A 16 7.98 5.46 -21.09
N TYR A 17 8.91 5.01 -21.90
CA TYR A 17 10.05 4.23 -21.45
C TYR A 17 10.92 5.00 -20.46
N ILE A 18 11.30 6.26 -20.81
CA ILE A 18 12.11 7.12 -19.94
C ILE A 18 11.37 7.37 -18.62
N ARG A 19 10.07 7.69 -18.67
CA ARG A 19 9.22 7.87 -17.48
C ARG A 19 9.23 6.66 -16.57
N SER A 20 9.07 5.47 -17.13
CA SER A 20 9.11 4.21 -16.38
C SER A 20 10.47 3.99 -15.71
N MET A 21 11.56 4.23 -16.44
CA MET A 21 12.93 4.06 -15.95
C MET A 21 13.24 5.02 -14.78
N VAL A 22 12.82 6.28 -14.90
CA VAL A 22 12.99 7.29 -13.82
C VAL A 22 12.25 6.86 -12.55
N VAL A 23 11.01 6.38 -12.68
CA VAL A 23 10.21 5.94 -11.51
C VAL A 23 10.84 4.71 -10.85
N ILE A 24 11.36 3.76 -11.62
CA ILE A 24 12.08 2.60 -11.08
C ILE A 24 13.33 3.05 -10.31
N CYS A 25 14.11 3.97 -10.87
CA CYS A 25 15.31 4.50 -10.19
C CYS A 25 14.96 5.23 -8.88
N ILE A 26 13.94 6.09 -8.89
CA ILE A 26 13.48 6.80 -7.69
C ILE A 26 12.99 5.81 -6.63
N SER A 27 12.21 4.81 -7.03
CA SER A 27 11.69 3.79 -6.12
C SER A 27 12.80 2.96 -5.48
N ASN A 28 13.81 2.56 -6.24
CA ASN A 28 14.96 1.84 -5.71
C ASN A 28 15.75 2.71 -4.72
N GLN A 29 15.96 3.99 -5.03
CA GLN A 29 16.67 4.90 -4.14
C GLN A 29 15.87 5.17 -2.84
N LEU A 30 14.56 5.27 -2.94
CA LEU A 30 13.68 5.38 -1.79
C LEU A 30 13.75 4.13 -0.91
N ASP A 31 13.68 2.93 -1.52
CA ASP A 31 13.78 1.65 -0.83
C ASP A 31 15.12 1.51 -0.09
N MET A 32 16.23 1.82 -0.75
CA MET A 32 17.56 1.80 -0.13
C MET A 32 17.67 2.69 1.11
N ARG A 33 17.05 3.86 1.09
CA ARG A 33 17.08 4.81 2.21
C ARG A 33 16.10 4.42 3.32
N LEU A 34 14.91 4.02 2.98
CA LEU A 34 13.85 3.71 3.94
C LEU A 34 14.02 2.34 4.57
N ASN A 35 14.52 1.34 3.83
CA ASN A 35 14.59 -0.04 4.30
C ASN A 35 15.43 -0.15 5.58
N THR A 36 16.63 0.44 5.59
CA THR A 36 17.50 0.46 6.77
C THR A 36 16.83 1.16 7.95
N ARG A 37 16.14 2.28 7.68
CA ARG A 37 15.43 3.04 8.71
C ARG A 37 14.23 2.28 9.29
N VAL A 38 13.42 1.68 8.41
CA VAL A 38 12.26 0.85 8.80
C VAL A 38 12.74 -0.37 9.57
N TYR A 39 13.79 -1.06 9.09
CA TYR A 39 14.36 -2.21 9.79
C TYR A 39 14.78 -1.86 11.21
N THR A 40 15.50 -0.75 11.41
CA THR A 40 15.92 -0.29 12.73
C THR A 40 14.73 0.02 13.64
N ALA A 41 13.70 0.72 13.11
CA ALA A 41 12.50 1.03 13.87
C ALA A 41 11.71 -0.23 14.27
N VAL A 42 11.60 -1.21 13.35
CA VAL A 42 10.98 -2.51 13.60
C VAL A 42 11.74 -3.29 14.67
N TYR A 43 13.07 -3.27 14.60
CA TYR A 43 13.94 -3.90 15.61
C TYR A 43 13.72 -3.29 17.00
N GLU A 44 13.68 -1.97 17.11
CA GLU A 44 13.40 -1.27 18.36
C GLU A 44 12.00 -1.56 18.90
N ALA A 45 11.00 -1.60 18.00
CA ALA A 45 9.63 -1.95 18.35
C ALA A 45 9.54 -3.38 18.92
N ASN A 46 10.27 -4.31 18.31
CA ASN A 46 10.29 -5.70 18.76
C ASN A 46 10.94 -5.88 20.12
N ILE A 47 12.05 -5.15 20.39
CA ILE A 47 12.69 -5.17 21.71
C ILE A 47 11.77 -4.62 22.80
N LYS A 48 11.07 -3.50 22.52
CA LYS A 48 10.23 -2.84 23.54
C LYS A 48 8.89 -3.56 23.79
N ASN A 49 8.26 -4.04 22.74
CA ASN A 49 6.88 -4.53 22.79
C ASN A 49 6.76 -6.04 22.59
N GLY A 50 7.84 -6.75 22.25
CA GLY A 50 7.80 -8.17 21.91
C GLY A 50 6.88 -8.49 20.71
N SER A 51 6.60 -7.48 19.85
CA SER A 51 5.59 -7.60 18.80
C SER A 51 6.06 -8.50 17.66
N SER A 52 5.20 -9.44 17.24
CA SER A 52 5.47 -10.35 16.12
C SER A 52 5.28 -9.71 14.74
N ASP A 53 5.08 -8.40 14.66
CA ASP A 53 4.65 -7.69 13.44
C ASP A 53 5.82 -7.24 12.54
N ALA A 54 7.06 -7.65 12.87
CA ALA A 54 8.26 -7.24 12.15
C ALA A 54 8.19 -7.53 10.63
N GLY A 55 7.74 -8.72 10.25
CA GLY A 55 7.60 -9.12 8.85
C GLY A 55 6.54 -8.30 8.10
N GLN A 56 5.47 -7.90 8.79
CA GLN A 56 4.41 -7.11 8.20
C GLN A 56 4.89 -5.70 7.80
N MET A 57 5.69 -5.05 8.64
CA MET A 57 6.19 -3.69 8.35
C MET A 57 7.15 -3.66 7.15
N LEU A 58 7.98 -4.68 7.00
CA LEU A 58 8.83 -4.83 5.80
C LEU A 58 8.01 -5.14 4.55
N ASN A 59 6.93 -5.91 4.70
CA ASN A 59 5.99 -6.19 3.61
C ASN A 59 5.21 -4.92 3.22
N ASP A 60 4.86 -4.06 4.18
CA ASP A 60 4.24 -2.76 3.92
C ASP A 60 5.15 -1.84 3.10
N LEU A 61 6.45 -1.84 3.34
CA LEU A 61 7.41 -1.11 2.51
C LEU A 61 7.43 -1.66 1.08
N THR A 62 7.39 -2.99 0.93
CA THR A 62 7.31 -3.65 -0.39
C THR A 62 6.03 -3.29 -1.13
N ASN A 63 4.88 -3.28 -0.45
CA ASN A 63 3.59 -2.88 -1.03
C ASN A 63 3.62 -1.41 -1.50
N LEU A 64 4.19 -0.52 -0.70
CA LEU A 64 4.35 0.88 -1.08
C LEU A 64 5.25 1.04 -2.31
N ARG A 65 6.38 0.32 -2.35
CA ARG A 65 7.26 0.30 -3.52
C ARG A 65 6.56 -0.21 -4.77
N GLN A 66 5.82 -1.33 -4.68
CA GLN A 66 5.07 -1.89 -5.80
C GLN A 66 4.01 -0.93 -6.34
N PHE A 67 3.36 -0.17 -5.46
CA PHE A 67 2.43 0.89 -5.88
C PHE A 67 3.16 2.01 -6.61
N LEU A 68 4.29 2.47 -6.11
CA LEU A 68 5.09 3.55 -6.72
C LEU A 68 5.69 3.15 -8.08
N THR A 69 6.11 1.88 -8.25
CA THR A 69 6.66 1.38 -9.52
C THR A 69 5.60 0.90 -10.49
N GLY A 70 4.37 0.71 -10.03
CA GLY A 70 3.27 0.19 -10.83
C GLY A 70 2.59 1.23 -11.71
N SER A 71 1.73 0.74 -12.62
CA SER A 71 0.89 1.57 -13.49
C SER A 71 -0.07 2.49 -12.72
N ALA A 72 -0.33 2.18 -11.46
CA ALA A 72 -1.23 2.94 -10.60
C ALA A 72 -0.77 4.39 -10.41
N LEU A 73 0.52 4.62 -10.19
CA LEU A 73 1.07 5.96 -10.03
C LEU A 73 0.89 6.80 -11.30
N PHE A 74 1.12 6.20 -12.47
CA PHE A 74 0.98 6.90 -13.75
C PHE A 74 -0.44 7.37 -14.02
N THR A 75 -1.43 6.60 -13.59
CA THR A 75 -2.84 6.98 -13.68
C THR A 75 -3.11 8.33 -13.01
N PHE A 76 -2.50 8.59 -11.85
CA PHE A 76 -2.67 9.88 -11.16
C PHE A 76 -1.98 11.05 -11.90
N PHE A 77 -0.93 10.79 -12.66
CA PHE A 77 -0.30 11.82 -13.51
C PHE A 77 -1.10 12.11 -14.78
N ASP A 78 -1.95 11.20 -15.21
CA ASP A 78 -2.80 11.39 -16.39
C ASP A 78 -4.09 12.19 -16.06
N VAL A 79 -4.52 12.21 -14.78
CA VAL A 79 -5.72 12.97 -14.34
C VAL A 79 -5.64 14.47 -14.65
N PRO A 80 -4.52 15.19 -14.44
CA PRO A 80 -4.42 16.63 -14.77
C PRO A 80 -4.64 16.99 -16.24
N TRP A 81 -4.51 16.02 -17.16
CA TRP A 81 -4.79 16.24 -18.59
C TRP A 81 -6.28 16.21 -18.93
N PHE A 82 -7.12 15.70 -18.03
CA PHE A 82 -8.57 15.66 -18.20
C PHE A 82 -9.18 17.03 -18.59
N PRO A 83 -8.95 18.15 -17.86
CA PRO A 83 -9.52 19.45 -18.23
C PRO A 83 -9.00 19.97 -19.57
N VAL A 84 -7.76 19.63 -19.96
CA VAL A 84 -7.20 20.03 -21.26
C VAL A 84 -7.97 19.35 -22.40
N TYR A 85 -8.16 18.03 -22.34
CA TYR A 85 -8.94 17.31 -23.34
C TYR A 85 -10.40 17.78 -23.38
N LEU A 86 -11.00 18.03 -22.23
CA LEU A 86 -12.36 18.56 -22.14
C LEU A 86 -12.47 19.94 -22.79
N SER A 87 -11.52 20.84 -22.55
CA SER A 87 -11.48 22.16 -23.16
C SER A 87 -11.40 22.08 -24.68
N VAL A 88 -10.61 21.15 -25.23
CA VAL A 88 -10.51 20.98 -26.70
C VAL A 88 -11.85 20.49 -27.27
N ILE A 89 -12.60 19.62 -26.58
CA ILE A 89 -13.94 19.19 -27.01
C ILE A 89 -14.91 20.37 -27.01
N PHE A 90 -14.85 21.26 -26.01
CA PHE A 90 -15.66 22.49 -25.96
C PHE A 90 -15.34 23.47 -27.15
N LEU A 91 -14.07 23.53 -27.56
CA LEU A 91 -13.67 24.34 -28.72
C LEU A 91 -14.23 23.78 -30.04
N PHE A 92 -14.47 22.50 -30.16
CA PHE A 92 -15.10 21.92 -31.35
C PHE A 92 -16.58 22.28 -31.42
N ASN A 93 -17.33 22.05 -30.35
CA ASN A 93 -18.74 22.41 -30.24
C ASN A 93 -19.17 22.42 -28.77
N PRO A 94 -19.88 23.47 -28.29
CA PRO A 94 -20.35 23.53 -26.90
C PRO A 94 -21.25 22.35 -26.47
N TRP A 95 -22.08 21.85 -27.38
CA TRP A 95 -22.96 20.68 -27.09
C TRP A 95 -22.16 19.39 -26.84
N LEU A 96 -21.12 19.16 -27.65
CA LEU A 96 -20.20 18.03 -27.43
C LEU A 96 -19.45 18.17 -26.11
N GLY A 97 -18.98 19.40 -25.81
CA GLY A 97 -18.31 19.70 -24.53
C GLY A 97 -19.21 19.50 -23.32
N LEU A 98 -20.45 19.96 -23.38
CA LEU A 98 -21.42 19.78 -22.31
C LEU A 98 -21.75 18.28 -22.09
N PHE A 99 -21.93 17.52 -23.17
CA PHE A 99 -22.15 16.09 -23.10
C PHE A 99 -20.94 15.35 -22.48
N ALA A 100 -19.72 15.73 -22.88
CA ALA A 100 -18.51 15.17 -22.32
C ALA A 100 -18.36 15.50 -20.83
N LEU A 101 -18.72 16.70 -20.41
CA LEU A 101 -18.72 17.12 -19.01
C LEU A 101 -19.72 16.30 -18.17
N LEU A 102 -20.95 16.13 -18.65
CA LEU A 102 -21.96 15.31 -17.98
C LEU A 102 -21.52 13.86 -17.87
N GLY A 103 -20.94 13.29 -18.92
CA GLY A 103 -20.35 11.96 -18.91
C GLY A 103 -19.23 11.82 -17.91
N ALA A 104 -18.36 12.80 -17.82
CA ALA A 104 -17.26 12.83 -16.84
C ALA A 104 -17.78 12.91 -15.40
N LEU A 105 -18.77 13.76 -15.11
CA LEU A 105 -19.41 13.87 -13.79
C LEU A 105 -20.06 12.56 -13.39
N LEU A 106 -20.69 11.86 -14.32
CA LEU A 106 -21.28 10.54 -14.08
C LEU A 106 -20.21 9.49 -13.74
N LEU A 107 -19.07 9.46 -14.45
CA LEU A 107 -17.98 8.55 -14.12
C LEU A 107 -17.28 8.91 -12.80
N ILE A 108 -17.12 10.20 -12.48
CA ILE A 108 -16.58 10.64 -11.19
C ILE A 108 -17.52 10.20 -10.06
N SER A 109 -18.84 10.32 -10.22
CA SER A 109 -19.80 9.82 -9.22
C SER A 109 -19.66 8.31 -8.98
N LEU A 110 -19.45 7.52 -10.03
CA LEU A 110 -19.16 6.08 -9.91
C LEU A 110 -17.82 5.81 -9.20
N ALA A 111 -16.81 6.63 -9.44
CA ALA A 111 -15.52 6.53 -8.72
C ALA A 111 -15.69 6.78 -7.22
N VAL A 112 -16.47 7.80 -6.84
CA VAL A 112 -16.78 8.10 -5.44
C VAL A 112 -17.60 6.97 -4.80
N ILE A 113 -18.57 6.42 -5.50
CA ILE A 113 -19.34 5.24 -5.04
C ILE A 113 -18.40 4.05 -4.82
N ASN A 114 -17.45 3.81 -5.72
CA ASN A 114 -16.46 2.73 -5.57
C ASN A 114 -15.63 2.87 -4.29
N GLU A 115 -15.19 4.09 -3.96
CA GLU A 115 -14.51 4.38 -2.70
C GLU A 115 -15.34 3.93 -1.50
N PHE A 116 -16.56 4.48 -1.36
CA PHE A 116 -17.42 4.20 -0.20
C PHE A 116 -17.78 2.73 -0.05
N VAL A 117 -18.03 2.05 -1.17
CA VAL A 117 -18.46 0.64 -1.17
C VAL A 117 -17.30 -0.32 -0.91
N SER A 118 -16.08 0.02 -1.34
CA SER A 118 -14.91 -0.87 -1.26
C SER A 118 -14.05 -0.64 -0.01
N LYS A 119 -14.06 0.56 0.58
CA LYS A 119 -13.18 0.96 1.69
C LYS A 119 -13.27 0.06 2.91
N LYS A 120 -14.50 -0.14 3.45
CA LYS A 120 -14.70 -0.95 4.66
C LYS A 120 -14.30 -2.42 4.47
N PRO A 121 -14.81 -3.16 3.45
CA PRO A 121 -14.43 -4.55 3.25
C PRO A 121 -12.93 -4.74 2.99
N LEU A 122 -12.29 -3.80 2.31
CA LEU A 122 -10.86 -3.87 2.03
C LEU A 122 -10.01 -3.67 3.29
N ALA A 123 -10.39 -2.73 4.16
CA ALA A 123 -9.72 -2.50 5.43
C ALA A 123 -9.86 -3.72 6.37
N GLU A 124 -11.05 -4.33 6.41
CA GLU A 124 -11.32 -5.54 7.18
C GLU A 124 -10.54 -6.74 6.65
N ALA A 125 -10.52 -6.95 5.33
CA ALA A 125 -9.71 -7.97 4.70
C ALA A 125 -8.21 -7.79 5.00
N SER A 126 -7.69 -6.55 4.95
CA SER A 126 -6.29 -6.27 5.31
C SER A 126 -6.00 -6.62 6.76
N LYS A 127 -6.88 -6.27 7.71
CA LYS A 127 -6.74 -6.61 9.13
C LYS A 127 -6.74 -8.13 9.34
N LEU A 128 -7.68 -8.85 8.76
CA LEU A 128 -7.78 -10.31 8.87
C LEU A 128 -6.59 -11.03 8.24
N SER A 129 -6.07 -10.51 7.12
CA SER A 129 -4.86 -11.02 6.49
C SER A 129 -3.65 -10.96 7.44
N ILE A 130 -3.47 -9.83 8.14
CA ILE A 130 -2.39 -9.64 9.11
C ILE A 130 -2.55 -10.62 10.29
N VAL A 131 -3.75 -10.70 10.86
CA VAL A 131 -4.03 -11.61 12.00
C VAL A 131 -3.80 -13.07 11.61
N SER A 132 -4.30 -13.49 10.45
CA SER A 132 -4.10 -14.85 9.93
C SER A 132 -2.61 -15.15 9.65
N GLY A 133 -1.89 -14.19 9.06
CA GLY A 133 -0.46 -14.28 8.79
C GLY A 133 0.37 -14.40 10.07
N ASN A 134 0.07 -13.60 11.09
CA ASN A 134 0.75 -13.64 12.39
C ASN A 134 0.51 -14.94 13.12
N LEU A 135 -0.73 -15.46 13.10
CA LEU A 135 -1.05 -16.77 13.68
C LEU A 135 -0.27 -17.89 12.98
N ALA A 136 -0.23 -17.89 11.64
CA ALA A 136 0.55 -18.87 10.88
C ALA A 136 2.04 -18.79 11.21
N SER A 137 2.62 -17.58 11.22
CA SER A 137 4.03 -17.36 11.55
C SER A 137 4.37 -17.82 12.98
N THR A 138 3.49 -17.56 13.95
CA THR A 138 3.66 -18.00 15.33
C THR A 138 3.59 -19.52 15.45
N ASN A 139 2.65 -20.17 14.79
CA ASN A 139 2.53 -21.62 14.76
C ASN A 139 3.78 -22.27 14.14
N LEU A 140 4.28 -21.72 13.02
CA LEU A 140 5.46 -22.24 12.35
C LEU A 140 6.74 -22.09 13.19
N ARG A 141 6.88 -21.00 13.95
CA ARG A 141 8.02 -20.83 14.88
C ARG A 141 8.01 -21.82 16.03
N ASN A 142 6.85 -22.32 16.44
CA ASN A 142 6.70 -23.27 17.52
C ASN A 142 6.35 -24.69 17.00
N ALA A 143 6.73 -25.01 15.76
CA ALA A 143 6.32 -26.24 15.07
C ALA A 143 6.71 -27.52 15.85
N GLU A 144 7.90 -27.58 16.43
CA GLU A 144 8.39 -28.73 17.22
C GLU A 144 7.49 -29.01 18.44
N VAL A 145 7.12 -27.95 19.16
CA VAL A 145 6.25 -28.07 20.35
C VAL A 145 4.83 -28.45 19.93
N ILE A 146 4.33 -27.89 18.85
CA ILE A 146 2.99 -28.19 18.32
C ILE A 146 2.90 -29.65 17.88
N GLU A 147 3.94 -30.15 17.21
CA GLU A 147 4.02 -31.57 16.81
C GLU A 147 4.12 -32.49 17.99
N ALA A 148 5.02 -32.21 18.96
CA ALA A 148 5.20 -33.00 20.15
C ALA A 148 3.92 -33.11 21.00
N LEU A 149 3.08 -32.07 21.01
CA LEU A 149 1.81 -32.02 21.74
C LEU A 149 0.61 -32.53 20.92
N GLY A 150 0.79 -32.85 19.62
CA GLY A 150 -0.30 -33.27 18.73
C GLY A 150 -1.34 -32.17 18.46
N MET A 151 -0.98 -30.88 18.60
CA MET A 151 -1.91 -29.75 18.52
C MET A 151 -2.18 -29.27 17.09
N LEU A 152 -1.47 -29.78 16.09
CA LEU A 152 -1.55 -29.34 14.71
C LEU A 152 -2.98 -29.30 14.12
N PRO A 153 -3.84 -30.33 14.33
CA PRO A 153 -5.20 -30.30 13.78
C PRO A 153 -6.03 -29.14 14.31
N ASN A 154 -5.96 -28.87 15.62
CA ASN A 154 -6.72 -27.76 16.25
C ASN A 154 -6.23 -26.38 15.82
N LEU A 155 -4.91 -26.17 15.76
CA LEU A 155 -4.30 -24.92 15.32
C LEU A 155 -4.56 -24.66 13.82
N ARG A 156 -4.57 -25.73 13.00
CA ARG A 156 -4.93 -25.65 11.59
C ARG A 156 -6.40 -25.21 11.42
N HIS A 157 -7.34 -25.76 12.19
CA HIS A 157 -8.74 -25.32 12.17
C HIS A 157 -8.87 -23.84 12.53
N ARG A 158 -8.27 -23.42 13.63
CA ARG A 158 -8.31 -22.03 14.09
C ARG A 158 -7.72 -21.06 13.05
N TRP A 159 -6.61 -21.41 12.42
CA TRP A 159 -6.02 -20.61 11.35
C TRP A 159 -6.93 -20.58 10.13
N PHE A 160 -7.51 -21.71 9.75
CA PHE A 160 -8.37 -21.82 8.57
C PHE A 160 -9.64 -20.99 8.74
N ASP A 161 -10.24 -20.94 9.91
CA ASP A 161 -11.42 -20.09 10.19
C ASP A 161 -11.12 -18.61 9.99
N LEU A 162 -9.98 -18.13 10.48
CA LEU A 162 -9.52 -16.75 10.25
C LEU A 162 -9.21 -16.49 8.77
N HIS A 163 -8.58 -17.44 8.11
CA HIS A 163 -8.26 -17.35 6.69
C HIS A 163 -9.54 -17.33 5.83
N GLN A 164 -10.54 -18.10 6.19
CA GLN A 164 -11.84 -18.10 5.52
C GLN A 164 -12.58 -16.76 5.68
N GLN A 165 -12.52 -16.17 6.87
CA GLN A 165 -13.05 -14.81 7.09
C GLN A 165 -12.32 -13.77 6.24
N PHE A 166 -11.00 -13.84 6.15
CA PHE A 166 -10.19 -13.01 5.26
C PHE A 166 -10.65 -13.16 3.80
N LEU A 167 -10.73 -14.41 3.29
CA LEU A 167 -11.15 -14.68 1.92
C LEU A 167 -12.56 -14.17 1.63
N SER A 168 -13.49 -14.31 2.58
CA SER A 168 -14.87 -13.81 2.43
C SER A 168 -14.91 -12.28 2.33
N SER A 169 -14.20 -11.57 3.19
CA SER A 169 -14.11 -10.11 3.16
C SER A 169 -13.41 -9.62 1.89
N GLN A 170 -12.34 -10.29 1.46
CA GLN A 170 -11.65 -10.00 0.20
C GLN A 170 -12.54 -10.24 -1.01
N ARG A 171 -13.33 -11.33 -1.02
CA ARG A 171 -14.29 -11.64 -2.08
C ARG A 171 -15.33 -10.54 -2.19
N ILE A 172 -15.94 -10.13 -1.08
CA ILE A 172 -16.94 -9.05 -1.06
C ILE A 172 -16.34 -7.75 -1.60
N ALA A 173 -15.14 -7.38 -1.18
CA ALA A 173 -14.45 -6.19 -1.67
C ALA A 173 -14.21 -6.26 -3.19
N SER A 174 -13.73 -7.41 -3.67
CA SER A 174 -13.43 -7.63 -5.10
C SER A 174 -14.69 -7.67 -5.95
N GLU A 175 -15.76 -8.32 -5.50
CA GLU A 175 -17.06 -8.36 -6.21
C GLU A 175 -17.68 -6.97 -6.33
N ARG A 176 -17.67 -6.18 -5.25
CA ARG A 176 -18.22 -4.82 -5.26
C ARG A 176 -17.43 -3.90 -6.20
N SER A 177 -16.11 -3.91 -6.09
CA SER A 177 -15.24 -3.14 -6.99
C SER A 177 -15.37 -3.59 -8.44
N GLY A 178 -15.46 -4.90 -8.69
CA GLY A 178 -15.65 -5.47 -10.03
C GLY A 178 -16.98 -5.06 -10.67
N ARG A 179 -18.08 -5.02 -9.89
CA ARG A 179 -19.39 -4.54 -10.38
C ARG A 179 -19.32 -3.06 -10.79
N VAL A 180 -18.72 -2.21 -9.93
CA VAL A 180 -18.57 -0.78 -10.26
C VAL A 180 -17.69 -0.61 -11.50
N SER A 181 -16.57 -1.33 -11.60
CA SER A 181 -15.70 -1.29 -12.78
C SER A 181 -16.42 -1.72 -14.06
N ALA A 182 -17.23 -2.78 -14.01
CA ALA A 182 -18.00 -3.23 -15.17
C ALA A 182 -19.05 -2.19 -15.61
N VAL A 183 -19.79 -1.59 -14.66
CA VAL A 183 -20.74 -0.51 -14.93
C VAL A 183 -20.01 0.71 -15.51
N THR A 184 -18.88 1.10 -14.93
CA THR A 184 -18.07 2.22 -15.41
C THR A 184 -17.62 2.01 -16.85
N LYS A 185 -17.13 0.80 -17.18
CA LYS A 185 -16.71 0.44 -18.53
C LYS A 185 -17.88 0.50 -19.51
N PHE A 186 -19.04 -0.03 -19.13
CA PHE A 186 -20.26 0.03 -19.95
C PHE A 186 -20.67 1.48 -20.21
N VAL A 187 -20.76 2.30 -19.15
CA VAL A 187 -21.10 3.73 -19.26
C VAL A 187 -20.13 4.48 -20.16
N ARG A 188 -18.82 4.27 -19.99
CA ARG A 188 -17.80 4.92 -20.84
C ARG A 188 -17.97 4.55 -22.31
N MET A 189 -18.15 3.26 -22.62
CA MET A 189 -18.32 2.81 -24.00
C MET A 189 -19.61 3.35 -24.61
N SER A 190 -20.70 3.39 -23.83
CA SER A 190 -21.99 3.97 -24.24
C SER A 190 -21.86 5.47 -24.51
N LEU A 191 -21.20 6.23 -23.62
CA LEU A 191 -20.94 7.66 -23.80
C LEU A 191 -20.10 7.91 -25.05
N GLN A 192 -19.09 7.10 -25.33
CA GLN A 192 -18.26 7.22 -26.53
C GLN A 192 -19.07 6.97 -27.81
N SER A 193 -19.98 6.00 -27.80
CA SER A 193 -20.87 5.73 -28.93
C SER A 193 -21.91 6.84 -29.11
N LEU A 194 -22.47 7.36 -28.01
CA LEU A 194 -23.44 8.45 -28.03
C LEU A 194 -22.82 9.77 -28.52
N VAL A 195 -21.55 10.06 -28.16
CA VAL A 195 -20.81 11.23 -28.71
C VAL A 195 -20.65 11.12 -30.22
N LEU A 196 -20.39 9.92 -30.74
CA LEU A 196 -20.32 9.70 -32.18
C LEU A 196 -21.68 9.96 -32.86
N GLY A 197 -22.79 9.49 -32.24
CA GLY A 197 -24.14 9.74 -32.72
C GLY A 197 -24.52 11.24 -32.68
N LEU A 198 -24.25 11.91 -31.55
CA LEU A 198 -24.47 13.35 -31.41
C LEU A 198 -23.62 14.14 -32.40
N GLY A 199 -22.36 13.76 -32.58
CA GLY A 199 -21.47 14.35 -33.56
C GLY A 199 -21.96 14.16 -35.00
N GLY A 200 -22.51 12.97 -35.31
CA GLY A 200 -23.14 12.70 -36.60
C GLY A 200 -24.34 13.61 -36.86
N TRP A 201 -25.22 13.80 -35.89
CA TRP A 201 -26.34 14.75 -36.00
C TRP A 201 -25.88 16.18 -36.21
N LEU A 202 -24.92 16.69 -35.42
CA LEU A 202 -24.36 18.01 -35.57
C LEU A 202 -23.60 18.21 -36.91
N ALA A 203 -23.06 17.11 -37.47
CA ALA A 203 -22.41 17.16 -38.79
C ALA A 203 -23.42 17.26 -39.93
N ILE A 204 -24.57 16.61 -39.81
CA ILE A 204 -25.69 16.69 -40.79
C ILE A 204 -26.26 18.13 -40.78
N ASP A 205 -26.40 18.72 -39.58
CA ASP A 205 -26.87 20.09 -39.40
C ASP A 205 -25.81 21.17 -39.81
N GLY A 206 -24.60 20.74 -40.24
CA GLY A 206 -23.52 21.63 -40.71
C GLY A 206 -22.78 22.39 -39.61
N HIS A 207 -23.00 22.04 -38.34
CA HIS A 207 -22.35 22.69 -37.21
C HIS A 207 -20.90 22.23 -36.97
N ILE A 208 -20.55 21.03 -37.40
CA ILE A 208 -19.21 20.43 -37.28
C ILE A 208 -18.85 19.66 -38.57
N THR A 209 -17.55 19.48 -38.80
CA THR A 209 -17.09 18.63 -39.91
C THR A 209 -17.05 17.16 -39.53
N PRO A 210 -17.16 16.21 -40.49
CA PRO A 210 -17.00 14.77 -40.21
C PRO A 210 -15.67 14.42 -39.52
N GLY A 211 -14.60 15.18 -39.81
CA GLY A 211 -13.33 15.04 -39.14
C GLY A 211 -13.39 15.42 -37.65
N MET A 212 -14.12 16.49 -37.29
CA MET A 212 -14.34 16.91 -35.91
C MET A 212 -15.19 15.89 -35.13
N MET A 213 -16.16 15.26 -35.79
CA MET A 213 -16.95 14.16 -35.20
C MET A 213 -16.07 12.98 -34.76
N ILE A 214 -15.16 12.52 -35.64
CA ILE A 214 -14.25 11.42 -35.33
C ILE A 214 -13.25 11.85 -34.23
N ALA A 215 -12.66 13.05 -34.38
CA ALA A 215 -11.73 13.60 -33.40
C ALA A 215 -12.39 13.75 -32.01
N GLY A 216 -13.64 14.23 -31.95
CA GLY A 216 -14.43 14.33 -30.72
C GLY A 216 -14.65 12.98 -30.01
N SER A 217 -14.94 11.93 -30.78
CA SER A 217 -15.08 10.58 -30.22
C SER A 217 -13.76 10.04 -29.66
N ILE A 218 -12.64 10.27 -30.35
CA ILE A 218 -11.30 9.88 -29.86
C ILE A 218 -10.93 10.67 -28.60
N LEU A 219 -11.15 11.99 -28.61
CA LEU A 219 -10.88 12.86 -27.46
C LEU A 219 -11.76 12.50 -26.27
N MET A 220 -13.04 12.17 -26.48
CA MET A 220 -13.93 11.66 -25.43
C MET A 220 -13.35 10.42 -24.75
N GLY A 221 -12.87 9.45 -25.54
CA GLY A 221 -12.19 8.27 -25.02
C GLY A 221 -10.95 8.62 -24.16
N ARG A 222 -10.14 9.57 -24.63
CA ARG A 222 -8.95 10.07 -23.90
C ARG A 222 -9.32 10.84 -22.63
N THR A 223 -10.40 11.61 -22.65
CA THR A 223 -10.90 12.37 -21.49
C THR A 223 -11.42 11.44 -20.38
N LEU A 224 -12.15 10.39 -20.73
CA LEU A 224 -12.78 9.51 -19.76
C LEU A 224 -11.85 8.37 -19.26
N ALA A 225 -10.80 8.02 -20.01
CA ALA A 225 -9.89 6.94 -19.66
C ALA A 225 -9.21 7.11 -18.29
N PRO A 226 -8.67 8.28 -17.90
CA PRO A 226 -8.04 8.45 -16.59
C PRO A 226 -9.00 8.16 -15.42
N ILE A 227 -10.27 8.53 -15.54
CA ILE A 227 -11.28 8.31 -14.50
C ILE A 227 -11.53 6.81 -14.31
N GLU A 228 -11.69 6.06 -15.41
CA GLU A 228 -11.83 4.60 -15.36
C GLU A 228 -10.59 3.92 -14.77
N GLN A 229 -9.40 4.38 -15.17
CA GLN A 229 -8.14 3.84 -14.66
C GLN A 229 -8.00 4.06 -13.16
N VAL A 230 -8.36 5.23 -12.62
CA VAL A 230 -8.38 5.50 -11.18
C VAL A 230 -9.25 4.48 -10.46
N ILE A 231 -10.44 4.16 -10.97
CA ILE A 231 -11.33 3.13 -10.37
C ILE A 231 -10.65 1.77 -10.33
N ASN A 232 -9.96 1.38 -11.42
CA ASN A 232 -9.29 0.09 -11.52
C ASN A 232 -8.09 -0.05 -10.57
N VAL A 233 -7.33 1.02 -10.37
CA VAL A 233 -6.15 1.03 -9.48
C VAL A 233 -6.50 1.37 -8.03
N TRP A 234 -7.77 1.66 -7.73
CA TRP A 234 -8.21 2.12 -6.40
C TRP A 234 -7.87 1.15 -5.27
N LYS A 235 -8.01 -0.14 -5.53
CA LYS A 235 -7.65 -1.19 -4.56
C LYS A 235 -6.15 -1.13 -4.19
N SER A 236 -5.28 -0.98 -5.17
CA SER A 236 -3.83 -0.88 -4.96
C SER A 236 -3.46 0.40 -4.23
N TYR A 237 -4.11 1.52 -4.58
CA TYR A 237 -3.95 2.79 -3.86
C TYR A 237 -4.36 2.69 -2.39
N SER A 238 -5.53 2.11 -2.11
CA SER A 238 -6.04 1.95 -0.74
C SER A 238 -5.12 1.04 0.10
N ALA A 239 -4.61 -0.04 -0.49
CA ALA A 239 -3.64 -0.92 0.17
C ALA A 239 -2.32 -0.19 0.47
N ALA A 240 -1.77 0.54 -0.50
CA ALA A 240 -0.56 1.34 -0.33
C ALA A 240 -0.73 2.43 0.74
N ARG A 241 -1.89 3.10 0.77
CA ARG A 241 -2.21 4.11 1.79
C ARG A 241 -2.25 3.51 3.20
N LEU A 242 -2.88 2.35 3.38
CA LEU A 242 -2.89 1.65 4.67
C LEU A 242 -1.48 1.24 5.11
N SER A 243 -0.64 0.77 4.18
CA SER A 243 0.76 0.46 4.46
C SER A 243 1.55 1.72 4.82
N TYR A 244 1.34 2.82 4.11
CA TYR A 244 1.95 4.11 4.41
C TYR A 244 1.58 4.62 5.81
N ASP A 245 0.30 4.60 6.17
CA ASP A 245 -0.18 5.06 7.48
C ASP A 245 0.41 4.22 8.64
N ARG A 246 0.65 2.91 8.43
CA ARG A 246 1.32 2.06 9.42
C ARG A 246 2.81 2.37 9.53
N LEU A 247 3.49 2.55 8.41
CA LEU A 247 4.92 2.90 8.38
C LEU A 247 5.18 4.27 9.02
N VAL A 248 4.34 5.27 8.75
CA VAL A 248 4.45 6.60 9.37
C VAL A 248 4.33 6.48 10.88
N ARG A 249 3.30 5.80 11.39
CA ARG A 249 3.13 5.58 12.84
C ARG A 249 4.33 4.88 13.46
N LEU A 250 4.88 3.87 12.79
CA LEU A 250 6.09 3.19 13.27
C LEU A 250 7.26 4.16 13.40
N LEU A 251 7.52 4.95 12.35
CA LEU A 251 8.66 5.87 12.31
C LEU A 251 8.52 7.06 13.25
N GLU A 252 7.29 7.50 13.54
CA GLU A 252 6.97 8.53 14.55
C GLU A 252 7.16 7.99 15.97
N THR A 253 6.70 6.75 16.22
CA THR A 253 6.83 6.12 17.55
C THR A 253 8.28 5.77 17.88
N TYR A 254 9.07 5.41 16.85
CA TYR A 254 10.50 5.06 17.00
C TYR A 254 11.36 6.00 16.15
N PRO A 255 11.59 7.25 16.59
CA PRO A 255 12.39 8.22 15.87
C PRO A 255 13.85 7.74 15.78
N GLN A 256 14.57 8.25 14.78
CA GLN A 256 15.99 7.92 14.61
C GLN A 256 16.77 8.38 15.84
N ARG A 257 17.45 7.44 16.48
CA ARG A 257 18.36 7.80 17.55
C ARG A 257 19.50 8.64 16.99
N SER A 258 19.81 9.74 17.66
CA SER A 258 21.06 10.44 17.40
C SER A 258 22.23 9.46 17.62
N THR A 259 23.20 9.48 16.74
CA THR A 259 24.45 8.76 16.98
C THR A 259 25.04 9.26 18.31
N GLY A 260 24.88 8.44 19.34
CA GLY A 260 25.45 8.76 20.65
C GLY A 260 26.96 8.91 20.58
N MET A 261 27.52 9.48 21.64
CA MET A 261 28.96 9.58 21.77
C MET A 261 29.59 8.17 21.68
N SER A 262 30.60 8.01 20.85
CA SER A 262 31.35 6.76 20.79
C SER A 262 32.09 6.57 22.13
N LEU A 263 31.66 5.58 22.88
CA LEU A 263 32.37 5.21 24.12
C LEU A 263 33.65 4.43 23.81
N PRO A 264 34.71 4.56 24.63
CA PRO A 264 35.88 3.73 24.49
C PRO A 264 35.52 2.25 24.64
N ARG A 265 36.35 1.36 24.11
CA ARG A 265 36.17 -0.07 24.22
C ARG A 265 36.10 -0.50 25.69
N PRO A 266 35.07 -1.25 26.13
CA PRO A 266 34.97 -1.68 27.53
C PRO A 266 36.10 -2.60 27.91
N GLU A 267 36.65 -2.39 29.11
CA GLU A 267 37.80 -3.15 29.68
C GLU A 267 37.33 -4.42 30.41
N GLY A 268 36.04 -4.70 30.41
CA GLY A 268 35.44 -5.90 31.01
C GLY A 268 35.12 -5.79 32.50
N VAL A 269 35.33 -4.64 33.15
CA VAL A 269 34.80 -4.37 34.49
C VAL A 269 33.33 -4.02 34.40
N VAL A 270 32.47 -4.75 35.15
CA VAL A 270 31.03 -4.50 35.23
C VAL A 270 30.64 -4.25 36.67
N SER A 271 30.06 -3.07 36.95
CA SER A 271 29.44 -2.74 38.25
C SER A 271 27.94 -2.56 38.03
N VAL A 272 27.15 -3.32 38.74
CA VAL A 272 25.67 -3.24 38.77
C VAL A 272 25.26 -2.81 40.15
N GLU A 273 24.59 -1.64 40.26
CA GLU A 273 24.25 -1.02 41.55
C GLU A 273 22.76 -0.70 41.60
N GLY A 274 22.03 -1.34 42.52
CA GLY A 274 20.64 -1.04 42.82
C GLY A 274 19.67 -1.20 41.64
N VAL A 275 19.94 -2.12 40.72
CA VAL A 275 19.15 -2.26 39.51
C VAL A 275 17.80 -2.92 39.82
N SER A 276 16.73 -2.21 39.45
CA SER A 276 15.35 -2.72 39.43
C SER A 276 14.86 -2.73 37.99
N ALA A 277 14.26 -3.83 37.54
CA ALA A 277 13.81 -3.99 36.16
C ALA A 277 12.43 -4.60 36.06
N THR A 278 11.67 -4.15 35.06
CA THR A 278 10.37 -4.71 34.62
C THR A 278 10.57 -5.49 33.34
N PRO A 279 9.74 -6.52 33.08
CA PRO A 279 9.81 -7.26 31.80
C PRO A 279 9.45 -6.34 30.62
N PRO A 280 9.99 -6.60 29.44
CA PRO A 280 9.61 -5.87 28.22
C PRO A 280 8.10 -5.93 27.99
N GLY A 281 7.46 -4.77 27.74
CA GLY A 281 6.00 -4.67 27.51
C GLY A 281 5.10 -4.61 28.73
N SER A 282 5.66 -4.66 29.97
CA SER A 282 4.91 -4.47 31.21
C SER A 282 5.52 -3.32 32.00
N SER A 283 4.70 -2.31 32.33
CA SER A 283 5.14 -1.18 33.19
C SER A 283 4.80 -1.38 34.67
N GLU A 284 4.01 -2.38 35.05
CA GLU A 284 3.44 -2.51 36.39
C GLU A 284 4.11 -3.56 37.29
N ALA A 285 4.78 -4.56 36.74
CA ALA A 285 5.38 -5.63 37.51
C ALA A 285 6.90 -5.52 37.54
N VAL A 286 7.49 -5.04 38.63
CA VAL A 286 8.93 -5.09 38.85
C VAL A 286 9.31 -6.54 39.16
N VAL A 287 10.18 -7.11 38.34
CA VAL A 287 10.65 -8.52 38.48
C VAL A 287 12.00 -8.59 39.16
N LEU A 288 12.87 -7.61 38.95
CA LEU A 288 14.15 -7.48 39.64
C LEU A 288 14.07 -6.30 40.60
N HIS A 289 14.44 -6.51 41.85
CA HIS A 289 14.45 -5.48 42.88
C HIS A 289 15.86 -5.30 43.45
N ASN A 290 16.42 -4.10 43.28
CA ASN A 290 17.64 -3.65 43.94
C ASN A 290 18.82 -4.67 43.85
N VAL A 291 19.09 -5.16 42.64
CA VAL A 291 20.16 -6.12 42.37
C VAL A 291 21.48 -5.41 42.24
N SER A 292 22.51 -5.82 43.01
CA SER A 292 23.84 -5.25 42.98
C SER A 292 24.89 -6.36 42.94
N PHE A 293 25.87 -6.23 42.03
CA PHE A 293 27.07 -7.11 41.96
C PHE A 293 28.17 -6.46 41.16
N GLY A 294 29.41 -6.90 41.35
CA GLY A 294 30.57 -6.47 40.57
C GLY A 294 31.30 -7.65 39.97
N ILE A 295 31.85 -7.47 38.77
CA ILE A 295 32.61 -8.49 38.04
C ILE A 295 33.89 -7.84 37.53
N GLN A 296 35.05 -8.53 37.71
CA GLN A 296 36.36 -8.11 37.18
C GLN A 296 36.61 -8.76 35.80
N PRO A 297 37.51 -8.19 34.99
CA PRO A 297 37.91 -8.80 33.73
C PRO A 297 38.42 -10.23 33.92
N GLY A 298 37.79 -11.20 33.22
CA GLY A 298 38.15 -12.61 33.33
C GLY A 298 37.30 -13.43 34.30
N ASP A 299 36.47 -12.78 35.13
CA ASP A 299 35.57 -13.49 36.04
C ASP A 299 34.41 -14.12 35.29
N VAL A 300 33.88 -15.21 35.84
CA VAL A 300 32.66 -15.92 35.37
C VAL A 300 31.57 -15.80 36.42
N LEU A 301 30.46 -15.16 36.09
CA LEU A 301 29.28 -15.05 36.95
C LEU A 301 28.20 -16.01 36.50
N GLY A 302 27.82 -16.96 37.35
CA GLY A 302 26.72 -17.87 37.15
C GLY A 302 25.41 -17.33 37.77
N ILE A 303 24.36 -17.13 36.95
CA ILE A 303 23.03 -16.71 37.42
C ILE A 303 22.12 -17.96 37.47
N ILE A 304 21.78 -18.41 38.64
CA ILE A 304 20.94 -19.60 38.89
C ILE A 304 19.62 -19.23 39.60
N GLY A 305 18.60 -20.03 39.38
CA GLY A 305 17.29 -19.82 40.02
C GLY A 305 16.17 -20.58 39.31
N PRO A 306 14.99 -20.70 39.92
CA PRO A 306 13.84 -21.37 39.34
C PRO A 306 13.34 -20.68 38.05
N SER A 307 12.51 -21.37 37.27
CA SER A 307 11.83 -20.78 36.13
C SER A 307 11.01 -19.56 36.56
N ALA A 308 10.96 -18.54 35.73
CA ALA A 308 10.25 -17.27 36.00
C ALA A 308 10.85 -16.39 37.13
N SER A 309 12.06 -16.66 37.61
CA SER A 309 12.72 -15.81 38.63
C SER A 309 13.41 -14.53 38.08
N GLY A 310 13.22 -14.19 36.82
CA GLY A 310 13.79 -12.99 36.22
C GLY A 310 15.22 -13.15 35.68
N LYS A 311 15.75 -14.36 35.51
CA LYS A 311 17.12 -14.59 35.01
C LYS A 311 17.39 -13.98 33.64
N SER A 312 16.39 -13.97 32.78
CA SER A 312 16.48 -13.44 31.41
C SER A 312 16.11 -11.97 31.30
N THR A 313 15.53 -11.40 32.34
CA THR A 313 15.24 -9.98 32.46
C THR A 313 16.50 -9.22 32.77
#